data_a3b912e73dcd4d5d1cc6ebefe95be8e0
#
_entry.id   a3b912e73dcd4d5d1cc6ebefe95be8e0
#
_cell.length_a   1.000
_cell.length_b   1.000
_cell.length_c   1.000
_cell.angle_alpha   90.00
_cell.angle_beta   90.00
_cell.angle_gamma   90.00
#
_symmetry.space_group_name_H-M   'P 1'
#
loop_
_entity.id
_entity.type
_entity.pdbx_description
1 polymer ?
#
loop_
_entity_poly.entity_id
_entity_poly.type
_entity_poly.pdbx_seq_one_letter_code
_entity_poly.pdbx_strand_id
1 'polypeptide(L)'
;MCIRDRIHINSDKKIAEVINKIAPEHLELNVKNYKSFIPKIKNAGSICLGKYAVMAMTDYNVGSNHVLPTNSSAKYSSGISVNEFYKRISYINLSKKGIESLGPSVITLANYEGLAGHAQSVKKRIRRK
;
A
#
# COMPACT_ATOMS: atom_id res chain seq x y z
N MET A 1 -22.01 5.38 -22.49
CA MET A 1 -23.23 5.56 -21.64
C MET A 1 -22.74 5.69 -20.20
N CYS A 2 -22.98 6.83 -19.53
CA CYS A 2 -22.58 6.99 -18.14
C CYS A 2 -23.66 6.37 -17.23
N ILE A 3 -23.30 5.33 -16.50
CA ILE A 3 -24.15 4.73 -15.46
C ILE A 3 -23.95 5.58 -14.20
N ARG A 4 -25.04 6.03 -13.58
CA ARG A 4 -25.03 6.77 -12.32
C ARG A 4 -25.88 6.03 -11.30
N ASP A 5 -25.21 5.52 -10.28
CA ASP A 5 -25.88 4.90 -9.14
C ASP A 5 -26.01 5.90 -8.00
N ARG A 6 -27.12 5.82 -7.26
CA ARG A 6 -27.33 6.56 -6.03
C ARG A 6 -27.60 5.58 -4.89
N ILE A 7 -26.78 5.67 -3.84
CA ILE A 7 -26.91 4.83 -2.65
C ILE A 7 -27.19 5.76 -1.47
N HIS A 8 -28.34 5.59 -0.82
CA HIS A 8 -28.70 6.32 0.38
C HIS A 8 -28.28 5.53 1.62
N ILE A 9 -27.43 6.14 2.47
CA ILE A 9 -26.88 5.50 3.68
C ILE A 9 -26.95 6.50 4.84
N ASN A 10 -27.57 6.12 5.94
CA ASN A 10 -27.79 6.96 7.12
C ASN A 10 -26.69 6.87 8.18
N SER A 11 -25.52 6.33 7.85
CA SER A 11 -24.43 6.12 8.82
C SER A 11 -23.08 6.40 8.19
N ASP A 12 -22.32 7.32 8.78
CA ASP A 12 -20.96 7.66 8.36
C ASP A 12 -20.02 6.44 8.32
N LYS A 13 -20.17 5.52 9.30
CA LYS A 13 -19.41 4.29 9.33
C LYS A 13 -19.70 3.41 8.11
N LYS A 14 -20.99 3.21 7.81
CA LYS A 14 -21.41 2.43 6.63
C LYS A 14 -21.03 3.11 5.33
N ILE A 15 -21.07 4.45 5.25
CA ILE A 15 -20.58 5.21 4.10
C ILE A 15 -19.09 4.90 3.87
N ALA A 16 -18.25 4.99 4.90
CA ALA A 16 -16.83 4.69 4.78
C ALA A 16 -16.56 3.22 4.39
N GLU A 17 -17.34 2.27 4.91
CA GLU A 17 -17.25 0.85 4.53
C GLU A 17 -17.57 0.64 3.05
N VAL A 18 -18.61 1.28 2.53
CA VAL A 18 -18.98 1.21 1.10
C VAL A 18 -17.90 1.84 0.23
N ILE A 19 -17.38 3.02 0.59
CA ILE A 19 -16.28 3.67 -0.12
C ILE A 19 -15.07 2.73 -0.18
N ASN A 20 -14.65 2.16 0.94
CA ASN A 20 -13.51 1.25 0.98
C ASN A 20 -13.74 -0.05 0.17
N LYS A 21 -14.97 -0.52 0.10
CA LYS A 21 -15.33 -1.70 -0.72
C LYS A 21 -15.25 -1.38 -2.21
N ILE A 22 -15.75 -0.22 -2.63
CA ILE A 22 -15.69 0.26 -4.02
C ILE A 22 -14.24 0.57 -4.38
N ALA A 23 -13.47 1.16 -3.48
CA ALA A 23 -12.11 1.63 -3.71
C ALA A 23 -12.01 2.50 -4.98
N PRO A 24 -12.69 3.64 -5.02
CA PRO A 24 -12.81 4.45 -6.22
C PRO A 24 -11.45 5.02 -6.62
N GLU A 25 -11.28 5.19 -7.92
CA GLU A 25 -10.15 5.95 -8.49
C GLU A 25 -10.14 7.38 -7.94
N HIS A 26 -11.29 8.02 -7.98
CA HIS A 26 -11.49 9.35 -7.45
C HIS A 26 -12.65 9.37 -6.45
N LEU A 27 -12.45 10.04 -5.33
CA LEU A 27 -13.45 10.26 -4.29
C LEU A 27 -13.60 11.75 -4.01
N GLU A 28 -14.79 12.30 -4.18
CA GLU A 28 -15.12 13.64 -3.69
C GLU A 28 -15.90 13.56 -2.38
N LEU A 29 -15.36 14.12 -1.30
CA LEU A 29 -16.00 14.24 0.01
C LEU A 29 -16.58 15.65 0.19
N ASN A 30 -17.72 15.90 -0.44
CA ASN A 30 -18.41 17.19 -0.34
C ASN A 30 -19.40 17.20 0.84
N VAL A 31 -18.89 17.05 2.05
CA VAL A 31 -19.64 17.05 3.32
C VAL A 31 -19.04 18.05 4.30
N LYS A 32 -19.87 18.63 5.20
CA LYS A 32 -19.41 19.65 6.17
C LYS A 32 -18.25 19.16 7.04
N ASN A 33 -18.30 17.91 7.52
CA ASN A 33 -17.29 17.33 8.40
C ASN A 33 -16.46 16.27 7.69
N TYR A 34 -15.87 16.59 6.53
CA TYR A 34 -15.02 15.66 5.77
C TYR A 34 -13.82 15.15 6.56
N LYS A 35 -13.31 15.94 7.52
CA LYS A 35 -12.16 15.54 8.36
C LYS A 35 -12.41 14.26 9.15
N SER A 36 -13.66 14.00 9.56
CA SER A 36 -14.03 12.79 10.29
C SER A 36 -13.99 11.52 9.44
N PHE A 37 -13.99 11.66 8.11
CA PHE A 37 -13.90 10.53 7.18
C PHE A 37 -12.46 10.14 6.86
N ILE A 38 -11.48 11.08 6.91
CA ILE A 38 -10.08 10.82 6.54
C ILE A 38 -9.52 9.56 7.21
N PRO A 39 -9.61 9.35 8.53
CA PRO A 39 -9.06 8.16 9.18
C PRO A 39 -9.83 6.88 8.87
N LYS A 40 -11.04 6.97 8.31
CA LYS A 40 -11.91 5.82 8.01
C LYS A 40 -11.77 5.34 6.57
N ILE A 41 -11.31 6.20 5.65
CA ILE A 41 -11.15 5.87 4.24
C ILE A 41 -9.72 5.38 4.03
N LYS A 42 -9.59 4.14 3.57
CA LYS A 42 -8.32 3.46 3.33
C LYS A 42 -8.05 3.21 1.86
N ASN A 43 -9.11 3.13 1.06
CA ASN A 43 -9.05 2.66 -0.32
C ASN A 43 -9.67 3.71 -1.24
N ALA A 44 -8.84 4.60 -1.77
CA ALA A 44 -9.19 5.51 -2.86
C ALA A 44 -7.90 5.93 -3.58
N GLY A 45 -7.95 6.13 -4.87
CA GLY A 45 -6.80 6.59 -5.66
C GLY A 45 -6.45 8.06 -5.35
N SER A 46 -7.47 8.92 -5.34
CA SER A 46 -7.37 10.34 -4.97
C SER A 46 -8.61 10.75 -4.18
N ILE A 47 -8.45 11.65 -3.21
CA ILE A 47 -9.55 12.14 -2.36
C ILE A 47 -9.59 13.65 -2.41
N CYS A 48 -10.67 14.21 -2.98
CA CYS A 48 -10.99 15.64 -2.98
C CYS A 48 -11.81 16.00 -1.74
N LEU A 49 -11.35 16.96 -0.97
CA LEU A 49 -11.91 17.30 0.33
C LEU A 49 -12.64 18.65 0.30
N GLY A 50 -13.95 18.63 0.54
CA GLY A 50 -14.77 19.82 0.68
C GLY A 50 -15.18 20.46 -0.66
N LYS A 51 -15.80 21.62 -0.56
CA LYS A 51 -16.53 22.27 -1.66
C LYS A 51 -15.65 22.68 -2.86
N TYR A 52 -14.40 23.04 -2.61
CA TYR A 52 -13.55 23.65 -3.64
C TYR A 52 -12.53 22.67 -4.25
N ALA A 53 -12.38 21.48 -3.68
CA ALA A 53 -11.52 20.45 -4.21
C ALA A 53 -12.29 19.63 -5.26
N VAL A 54 -12.22 20.06 -6.51
CA VAL A 54 -12.83 19.34 -7.63
C VAL A 54 -11.82 18.48 -8.35
N MET A 55 -12.26 17.37 -8.90
CA MET A 55 -11.44 16.35 -9.56
C MET A 55 -10.50 16.92 -10.63
N ALA A 56 -10.99 17.79 -11.50
CA ALA A 56 -10.19 18.39 -12.55
C ALA A 56 -8.95 19.13 -12.04
N MET A 57 -8.97 19.65 -10.82
CA MET A 57 -7.80 20.30 -10.23
C MET A 57 -6.72 19.29 -9.88
N THR A 58 -7.09 18.07 -9.48
CA THR A 58 -6.14 17.02 -9.11
C THR A 58 -5.37 16.50 -10.31
N ASP A 59 -5.98 16.56 -11.49
CA ASP A 59 -5.37 16.04 -12.72
C ASP A 59 -4.31 16.99 -13.30
N TYR A 60 -4.41 18.29 -13.00
CA TYR A 60 -3.60 19.27 -13.69
C TYR A 60 -2.68 20.12 -12.81
N ASN A 61 -3.11 20.61 -11.64
CA ASN A 61 -2.42 21.75 -11.03
C ASN A 61 -2.20 21.70 -9.52
N VAL A 62 -2.70 20.71 -8.79
CA VAL A 62 -2.57 20.66 -7.32
C VAL A 62 -1.58 19.62 -6.81
N GLY A 63 -0.65 19.17 -7.65
CA GLY A 63 0.48 18.34 -7.25
C GLY A 63 0.24 16.82 -7.32
N SER A 64 -0.99 16.36 -7.42
CA SER A 64 -1.30 14.97 -7.78
C SER A 64 -1.20 14.78 -9.30
N ASN A 65 -1.31 13.54 -9.77
CA ASN A 65 -1.37 13.22 -11.19
C ASN A 65 -2.61 12.36 -11.49
N HIS A 66 -2.92 12.20 -12.78
CA HIS A 66 -4.09 11.45 -13.25
C HIS A 66 -3.84 9.94 -13.42
N VAL A 67 -2.62 9.46 -13.18
CA VAL A 67 -2.30 8.01 -13.26
C VAL A 67 -2.60 7.39 -11.91
N LEU A 68 -3.84 6.96 -11.74
CA LEU A 68 -4.41 6.50 -10.49
C LEU A 68 -4.84 5.03 -10.60
N PRO A 69 -4.96 4.32 -9.47
CA PRO A 69 -5.43 2.94 -9.46
C PRO A 69 -6.91 2.87 -9.85
N THR A 70 -7.23 2.11 -10.91
CA THR A 70 -8.57 1.89 -11.44
C THR A 70 -9.15 0.54 -11.00
N ASN A 71 -10.43 0.27 -11.29
CA ASN A 71 -11.07 -1.02 -11.06
C ASN A 71 -10.88 -1.59 -9.65
N SER A 72 -11.07 -0.76 -8.63
CA SER A 72 -10.90 -1.11 -7.23
C SER A 72 -9.47 -1.50 -6.83
N SER A 73 -8.46 -1.27 -7.67
CA SER A 73 -7.06 -1.57 -7.35
C SER A 73 -6.47 -0.65 -6.27
N ALA A 74 -7.15 0.45 -5.92
CA ALA A 74 -6.79 1.29 -4.76
C ALA A 74 -6.78 0.53 -3.40
N LYS A 75 -7.23 -0.72 -3.36
CA LYS A 75 -7.09 -1.63 -2.20
C LYS A 75 -5.65 -2.07 -1.94
N TYR A 76 -4.80 -2.09 -2.98
CA TYR A 76 -3.43 -2.62 -2.90
C TYR A 76 -2.42 -1.85 -3.75
N SER A 77 -2.86 -0.83 -4.49
CA SER A 77 -2.02 0.00 -5.34
C SER A 77 -2.27 1.48 -5.07
N SER A 78 -1.28 2.30 -5.35
CA SER A 78 -1.35 3.76 -5.30
C SER A 78 -1.22 4.36 -6.69
N GLY A 79 -1.50 5.65 -6.84
CA GLY A 79 -1.17 6.40 -8.05
C GLY A 79 0.34 6.48 -8.26
N ILE A 80 0.77 6.76 -9.48
CA ILE A 80 2.19 6.91 -9.81
C ILE A 80 2.80 8.05 -8.99
N SER A 81 4.00 7.85 -8.50
CA SER A 81 4.78 8.84 -7.77
C SER A 81 6.24 8.83 -8.20
N VAL A 82 7.02 9.82 -7.78
CA VAL A 82 8.46 9.87 -8.03
C VAL A 82 9.17 8.61 -7.51
N ASN A 83 8.63 7.98 -6.47
CA ASN A 83 9.20 6.76 -5.89
C ASN A 83 9.23 5.57 -6.86
N GLU A 84 8.33 5.53 -7.84
CA GLU A 84 8.28 4.47 -8.87
C GLU A 84 9.51 4.51 -9.80
N PHE A 85 10.17 5.66 -9.88
CA PHE A 85 11.38 5.84 -10.68
C PHE A 85 12.68 5.59 -9.91
N TYR A 86 12.60 5.27 -8.60
CA TYR A 86 13.75 4.91 -7.79
C TYR A 86 13.96 3.40 -7.74
N LYS A 87 15.16 2.96 -8.09
CA LYS A 87 15.58 1.58 -7.87
C LYS A 87 16.13 1.44 -6.46
N ARG A 88 15.61 0.49 -5.70
CA ARG A 88 16.11 0.14 -4.36
C ARG A 88 17.04 -1.06 -4.44
N ILE A 89 18.20 -0.95 -3.82
CA ILE A 89 19.19 -2.04 -3.72
C ILE A 89 19.51 -2.22 -2.24
N SER A 90 19.38 -3.45 -1.74
CA SER A 90 19.75 -3.77 -0.37
C SER A 90 21.23 -4.18 -0.32
N TYR A 91 22.00 -3.50 0.51
CA TYR A 91 23.38 -3.89 0.84
C TYR A 91 23.37 -4.56 2.21
N ILE A 92 23.75 -5.83 2.25
CA ILE A 92 23.71 -6.64 3.47
C ILE A 92 25.13 -7.08 3.81
N ASN A 93 25.59 -6.70 5.00
CA ASN A 93 26.84 -7.17 5.59
C ASN A 93 26.55 -7.79 6.96
N LEU A 94 27.08 -8.97 7.23
CA LEU A 94 26.96 -9.66 8.51
C LEU A 94 28.33 -9.89 9.12
N SER A 95 28.47 -9.53 10.38
CA SER A 95 29.62 -9.94 11.18
C SER A 95 29.55 -11.43 11.51
N LYS A 96 30.69 -12.02 11.94
CA LYS A 96 30.76 -13.39 12.45
C LYS A 96 29.72 -13.60 13.58
N LYS A 97 29.68 -12.69 14.56
CA LYS A 97 28.70 -12.73 15.66
C LYS A 97 27.25 -12.65 15.14
N GLY A 98 27.01 -11.86 14.09
CA GLY A 98 25.67 -11.73 13.48
C GLY A 98 25.20 -13.05 12.86
N ILE A 99 26.05 -13.73 12.08
CA ILE A 99 25.64 -14.99 11.48
C ILE A 99 25.54 -16.13 12.51
N GLU A 100 26.35 -16.11 13.57
CA GLU A 100 26.24 -17.07 14.66
C GLU A 100 24.93 -16.90 15.44
N SER A 101 24.48 -15.66 15.66
CA SER A 101 23.23 -15.36 16.35
C SER A 101 21.98 -15.66 15.50
N LEU A 102 21.95 -15.23 14.24
CA LEU A 102 20.77 -15.34 13.39
C LEU A 102 20.70 -16.67 12.62
N GLY A 103 21.83 -17.31 12.39
CA GLY A 103 21.92 -18.50 11.57
C GLY A 103 21.05 -19.67 12.00
N PRO A 104 20.92 -20.00 13.30
CA PRO A 104 20.05 -21.09 13.74
C PRO A 104 18.59 -20.93 13.27
N SER A 105 18.02 -19.76 13.38
CA SER A 105 16.64 -19.49 12.91
C SER A 105 16.52 -19.62 11.38
N VAL A 106 17.50 -19.11 10.63
CA VAL A 106 17.53 -19.24 9.17
C VAL A 106 17.61 -20.71 8.74
N ILE A 107 18.44 -21.53 9.42
CA ILE A 107 18.57 -22.97 9.15
C ILE A 107 17.21 -23.66 9.40
N THR A 108 16.54 -23.33 10.49
CA THR A 108 15.24 -23.91 10.83
C THR A 108 14.20 -23.59 9.75
N LEU A 109 14.07 -22.32 9.37
CA LEU A 109 13.13 -21.89 8.34
C LEU A 109 13.44 -22.51 6.98
N ALA A 110 14.71 -22.51 6.55
CA ALA A 110 15.10 -23.08 5.29
C ALA A 110 14.82 -24.60 5.22
N ASN A 111 15.01 -25.33 6.32
CA ASN A 111 14.64 -26.75 6.38
C ASN A 111 13.11 -26.94 6.32
N TYR A 112 12.34 -26.08 7.01
CA TYR A 112 10.88 -26.13 6.97
C TYR A 112 10.34 -25.89 5.55
N GLU A 113 10.95 -25.00 4.80
CA GLU A 113 10.61 -24.71 3.40
C GLU A 113 11.19 -25.75 2.41
N GLY A 114 11.92 -26.76 2.87
CA GLY A 114 12.56 -27.77 2.00
C GLY A 114 13.80 -27.28 1.25
N LEU A 115 14.34 -26.10 1.63
CA LEU A 115 15.50 -25.46 0.97
C LEU A 115 16.84 -25.90 1.61
N ALA A 116 17.20 -27.18 1.45
CA ALA A 116 18.39 -27.79 2.07
C ALA A 116 19.69 -27.05 1.71
N GLY A 117 19.85 -26.59 0.48
CA GLY A 117 21.00 -25.80 0.02
C GLY A 117 21.18 -24.50 0.80
N HIS A 118 20.09 -23.78 1.11
CA HIS A 118 20.11 -22.57 1.91
C HIS A 118 20.55 -22.87 3.35
N ALA A 119 19.97 -23.90 3.98
CA ALA A 119 20.37 -24.33 5.32
C ALA A 119 21.86 -24.69 5.39
N GLN A 120 22.36 -25.44 4.41
CA GLN A 120 23.78 -25.84 4.35
C GLN A 120 24.71 -24.65 4.15
N SER A 121 24.31 -23.65 3.36
CA SER A 121 25.13 -22.47 3.14
C SER A 121 25.40 -21.69 4.44
N VAL A 122 24.42 -21.62 5.32
CA VAL A 122 24.55 -20.97 6.64
C VAL A 122 25.37 -21.85 7.59
N LYS A 123 25.07 -23.15 7.68
CA LYS A 123 25.81 -24.10 8.53
C LYS A 123 27.32 -24.10 8.27
N LYS A 124 27.72 -24.06 7.00
CA LYS A 124 29.15 -24.00 6.61
C LYS A 124 29.84 -22.71 7.05
N ARG A 125 29.13 -21.59 7.10
CA ARG A 125 29.68 -20.28 7.50
C ARG A 125 29.81 -20.13 9.02
N ILE A 126 28.86 -20.68 9.78
CA ILE A 126 28.93 -20.70 11.25
C ILE A 126 30.09 -21.57 11.72
N ARG A 127 30.37 -22.72 11.04
CA ARG A 127 31.42 -23.68 11.42
C ARG A 127 32.83 -23.27 10.99
N ARG A 128 32.99 -22.28 10.12
CA ARG A 128 34.33 -21.79 9.75
C ARG A 128 34.95 -21.02 10.93
N LYS A 129 36.00 -21.67 11.55
CA LYS A 129 36.92 -21.02 12.50
C LYS A 129 37.71 -19.91 11.83
#